data_c787e923dce9117dfeed50ac7ee29e58
#
_entry.id   c787e923dce9117dfeed50ac7ee29e58
#
_cell.length_a   1.000
_cell.length_b   1.000
_cell.length_c   1.000
_cell.angle_alpha   90.00
_cell.angle_beta   90.00
_cell.angle_gamma   90.00
#
_symmetry.space_group_name_H-M   'P 1'
#
loop_
_entity.id
_entity.type
_entity.pdbx_description
1 polymer ?
#
loop_
_entity_poly.entity_id
_entity_poly.type
_entity_poly.pdbx_seq_one_letter_code
_entity_poly.pdbx_strand_id
1 'polypeptide(L)'
;MFERATATAKTAVWKFWISFGAFLYAVCNAVFVVATLPIALFCPANRRSAAMSFCLRRLLHFMFITAASPLRFVGLSRVRGAELFRRKGAVFVCNHGTLLDPMYALALIPDAGVLLKNKYGKILAIWYLVKCFDFIEIGWASASDASVRAELSYVLERSKRLLAEGKNYLIFPEGSRSKSGRVGEFKSLAFKLAYERGCDVVAMCVVADSPFFSKDQKGLLPPRMASYTVEGIGVLKPSDYRNADALCAAAQRMIAKRVAEIRAEKSCAAGSGGR
;
A
#
# COMPACT_ATOMS: atom_id res chain seq x y z
N MET A 1 -30.27 24.89 19.82
CA MET A 1 -30.95 23.58 19.61
C MET A 1 -30.83 23.12 18.16
N PHE A 2 -31.03 23.96 17.17
CA PHE A 2 -30.92 23.67 15.72
C PHE A 2 -29.52 23.20 15.28
N GLU A 3 -28.42 23.81 15.74
CA GLU A 3 -27.06 23.42 15.35
C GLU A 3 -26.68 22.00 15.85
N ARG A 4 -27.15 21.59 17.02
CA ARG A 4 -26.93 20.23 17.52
C ARG A 4 -27.69 19.20 16.71
N ALA A 5 -28.92 19.48 16.29
CA ALA A 5 -29.72 18.60 15.46
C ALA A 5 -29.11 18.42 14.07
N THR A 6 -28.60 19.48 13.45
CA THR A 6 -27.91 19.42 12.14
C THR A 6 -26.57 18.68 12.22
N ALA A 7 -25.80 18.81 13.31
CA ALA A 7 -24.58 18.07 13.53
C ALA A 7 -24.84 16.57 13.70
N THR A 8 -25.89 16.21 14.44
CA THR A 8 -26.30 14.82 14.63
C THR A 8 -26.75 14.17 13.32
N ALA A 9 -27.54 14.88 12.51
CA ALA A 9 -27.99 14.42 11.20
C ALA A 9 -26.81 14.20 10.24
N LYS A 10 -25.87 15.16 10.14
CA LYS A 10 -24.65 15.01 9.34
C LYS A 10 -23.83 13.80 9.76
N THR A 11 -23.69 13.56 11.06
CA THR A 11 -22.98 12.40 11.61
C THR A 11 -23.68 11.10 11.26
N ALA A 12 -25.01 11.04 11.32
CA ALA A 12 -25.79 9.84 10.96
C ALA A 12 -25.67 9.52 9.46
N VAL A 13 -25.79 10.52 8.61
CA VAL A 13 -25.58 10.36 7.15
C VAL A 13 -24.18 9.88 6.85
N TRP A 14 -23.17 10.44 7.51
CA TRP A 14 -21.78 10.04 7.34
C TRP A 14 -21.53 8.59 7.77
N LYS A 15 -22.06 8.18 8.92
CA LYS A 15 -22.01 6.79 9.42
C LYS A 15 -22.66 5.83 8.42
N PHE A 16 -23.84 6.18 7.90
CA PHE A 16 -24.52 5.39 6.87
C PHE A 16 -23.64 5.18 5.64
N TRP A 17 -23.08 6.23 5.09
CA TRP A 17 -22.24 6.14 3.90
C TRP A 17 -20.99 5.29 4.09
N ILE A 18 -20.34 5.38 5.25
CA ILE A 18 -19.17 4.55 5.53
C ILE A 18 -19.56 3.08 5.72
N SER A 19 -20.65 2.80 6.42
CA SER A 19 -21.14 1.43 6.59
C SER A 19 -21.54 0.82 5.25
N PHE A 20 -22.20 1.60 4.40
CA PHE A 20 -22.54 1.19 3.04
C PHE A 20 -21.28 0.92 2.20
N GLY A 21 -20.26 1.75 2.31
CA GLY A 21 -18.99 1.51 1.62
C GLY A 21 -18.22 0.29 2.13
N ALA A 22 -18.23 0.05 3.44
CA ALA A 22 -17.65 -1.16 3.99
C ALA A 22 -18.40 -2.41 3.48
N PHE A 23 -19.71 -2.34 3.39
CA PHE A 23 -20.54 -3.39 2.78
C PHE A 23 -20.20 -3.60 1.30
N LEU A 24 -20.16 -2.53 0.50
CA LEU A 24 -19.75 -2.62 -0.91
C LEU A 24 -18.34 -3.19 -1.07
N TYR A 25 -17.41 -2.78 -0.20
CA TYR A 25 -16.06 -3.34 -0.19
C TYR A 25 -16.08 -4.85 0.06
N ALA A 26 -16.85 -5.30 1.04
CA ALA A 26 -17.00 -6.73 1.33
C ALA A 26 -17.63 -7.50 0.15
N VAL A 27 -18.68 -6.94 -0.48
CA VAL A 27 -19.31 -7.52 -1.67
C VAL A 27 -18.32 -7.61 -2.84
N CYS A 28 -17.58 -6.54 -3.14
CA CYS A 28 -16.57 -6.55 -4.20
C CYS A 28 -15.47 -7.59 -3.94
N ASN A 29 -15.04 -7.76 -2.69
CA ASN A 29 -14.07 -8.81 -2.35
C ASN A 29 -14.67 -10.21 -2.52
N ALA A 30 -15.91 -10.44 -2.09
CA ALA A 30 -16.59 -11.73 -2.29
C ALA A 30 -16.74 -12.07 -3.78
N VAL A 31 -17.19 -11.11 -4.59
CA VAL A 31 -17.27 -11.25 -6.04
C VAL A 31 -15.91 -11.54 -6.65
N PHE A 32 -14.85 -10.84 -6.20
CA PHE A 32 -13.49 -11.08 -6.66
C PHE A 32 -13.04 -12.51 -6.37
N VAL A 33 -13.24 -13.00 -5.15
CA VAL A 33 -12.88 -14.37 -4.78
C VAL A 33 -13.60 -15.38 -5.69
N VAL A 34 -14.92 -15.24 -5.84
CA VAL A 34 -15.73 -16.14 -6.70
C VAL A 34 -15.28 -16.07 -8.15
N ALA A 35 -15.11 -14.87 -8.71
CA ALA A 35 -14.72 -14.67 -10.11
C ALA A 35 -13.30 -15.18 -10.42
N THR A 36 -12.41 -15.20 -9.43
CA THR A 36 -11.02 -15.65 -9.59
C THR A 36 -10.80 -17.12 -9.18
N LEU A 37 -11.80 -17.79 -8.59
CA LEU A 37 -11.73 -19.23 -8.29
C LEU A 37 -11.33 -20.10 -9.50
N PRO A 38 -11.86 -19.91 -10.70
CA PRO A 38 -11.44 -20.70 -11.88
C PRO A 38 -9.94 -20.51 -12.18
N ILE A 39 -9.41 -19.28 -12.02
CA ILE A 39 -7.98 -19.02 -12.18
C ILE A 39 -7.18 -19.76 -11.11
N ALA A 40 -7.63 -19.72 -9.86
CA ALA A 40 -6.97 -20.38 -8.76
C ALA A 40 -6.92 -21.90 -8.91
N LEU A 41 -7.98 -22.49 -9.46
CA LEU A 41 -8.13 -23.95 -9.59
C LEU A 41 -7.53 -24.50 -10.90
N PHE A 42 -7.73 -23.85 -12.02
CA PHE A 42 -7.45 -24.40 -13.35
C PHE A 42 -6.27 -23.73 -14.07
N CYS A 43 -5.83 -22.53 -13.64
CA CYS A 43 -4.70 -21.88 -14.29
C CYS A 43 -3.38 -22.56 -13.91
N PRO A 44 -2.48 -22.84 -14.86
CA PRO A 44 -1.16 -23.39 -14.59
C PRO A 44 -0.39 -22.50 -13.59
N ALA A 45 0.38 -23.14 -12.69
CA ALA A 45 1.07 -22.46 -11.60
C ALA A 45 1.97 -21.29 -12.06
N ASN A 46 2.62 -21.43 -13.22
CA ASN A 46 3.51 -20.42 -13.80
C ASN A 46 2.78 -19.17 -14.31
N ARG A 47 1.47 -19.26 -14.61
CA ARG A 47 0.64 -18.13 -15.09
C ARG A 47 -0.34 -17.61 -14.04
N ARG A 48 -0.62 -18.42 -13.02
CA ARG A 48 -1.63 -18.13 -11.99
C ARG A 48 -1.39 -16.81 -11.29
N SER A 49 -0.18 -16.59 -10.78
CA SER A 49 0.17 -15.38 -10.04
C SER A 49 0.00 -14.11 -10.89
N ALA A 50 0.45 -14.12 -12.15
CA ALA A 50 0.29 -12.99 -13.06
C ALA A 50 -1.18 -12.69 -13.38
N ALA A 51 -1.98 -13.74 -13.67
CA ALA A 51 -3.41 -13.60 -13.93
C ALA A 51 -4.16 -13.05 -12.73
N MET A 52 -3.87 -13.58 -11.53
CA MET A 52 -4.46 -13.10 -10.27
C MET A 52 -4.06 -11.65 -9.98
N SER A 53 -2.78 -11.30 -10.16
CA SER A 53 -2.28 -9.94 -9.99
C SER A 53 -2.97 -8.96 -10.92
N PHE A 54 -3.17 -9.34 -12.17
CA PHE A 54 -3.93 -8.54 -13.13
C PHE A 54 -5.36 -8.28 -12.66
N CYS A 55 -6.09 -9.30 -12.22
CA CYS A 55 -7.46 -9.18 -11.72
C CYS A 55 -7.53 -8.30 -10.46
N LEU A 56 -6.64 -8.53 -9.49
CA LEU A 56 -6.57 -7.74 -8.26
C LEU A 56 -6.29 -6.27 -8.57
N ARG A 57 -5.31 -6.00 -9.41
CA ARG A 57 -4.96 -4.63 -9.80
C ARG A 57 -6.13 -3.92 -10.47
N ARG A 58 -6.87 -4.60 -11.35
CA ARG A 58 -8.08 -4.05 -12.00
C ARG A 58 -9.18 -3.73 -10.99
N LEU A 59 -9.42 -4.64 -10.05
CA LEU A 59 -10.38 -4.41 -8.97
C LEU A 59 -9.97 -3.20 -8.11
N LEU A 60 -8.74 -3.19 -7.61
CA LEU A 60 -8.25 -2.12 -6.75
C LEU A 60 -8.20 -0.77 -7.49
N HIS A 61 -7.82 -0.78 -8.77
CA HIS A 61 -7.83 0.42 -9.59
C HIS A 61 -9.26 0.97 -9.74
N PHE A 62 -10.23 0.10 -10.04
CA PHE A 62 -11.65 0.49 -10.07
C PHE A 62 -12.11 1.03 -8.72
N MET A 63 -11.80 0.36 -7.62
CA MET A 63 -12.26 0.73 -6.28
C MET A 63 -11.63 2.02 -5.74
N PHE A 64 -10.36 2.29 -6.02
CA PHE A 64 -9.62 3.34 -5.33
C PHE A 64 -9.14 4.48 -6.25
N ILE A 65 -9.00 4.24 -7.55
CA ILE A 65 -8.37 5.19 -8.47
C ILE A 65 -9.38 5.84 -9.42
N THR A 66 -10.36 5.07 -9.94
CA THR A 66 -11.27 5.61 -10.96
C THR A 66 -12.28 6.60 -10.37
N ALA A 67 -12.69 7.57 -11.19
CA ALA A 67 -13.74 8.53 -10.81
C ALA A 67 -15.12 7.86 -10.63
N ALA A 68 -15.35 6.72 -11.29
CA ALA A 68 -16.59 5.93 -11.18
C ALA A 68 -16.62 4.98 -9.97
N SER A 69 -15.60 5.04 -9.10
CA SER A 69 -15.51 4.16 -7.93
C SER A 69 -16.71 4.29 -7.01
N PRO A 70 -17.34 3.17 -6.60
CA PRO A 70 -18.39 3.18 -5.58
C PRO A 70 -17.86 3.56 -4.20
N LEU A 71 -16.52 3.50 -4.00
CA LEU A 71 -15.83 3.90 -2.77
C LEU A 71 -15.30 5.34 -2.83
N ARG A 72 -15.68 6.13 -3.83
CA ARG A 72 -15.21 7.52 -3.96
C ARG A 72 -15.47 8.39 -2.72
N PHE A 73 -16.48 8.04 -1.94
CA PHE A 73 -16.77 8.70 -0.66
C PHE A 73 -15.72 8.38 0.44
N VAL A 74 -14.93 7.31 0.28
CA VAL A 74 -13.82 6.96 1.19
C VAL A 74 -12.59 7.83 0.90
N GLY A 75 -12.45 8.32 -0.33
CA GLY A 75 -11.38 9.24 -0.70
C GLY A 75 -11.28 9.47 -2.20
N LEU A 76 -11.06 10.71 -2.59
CA LEU A 76 -10.66 11.07 -3.95
C LEU A 76 -9.18 10.78 -4.09
N SER A 77 -8.79 10.00 -5.08
CA SER A 77 -7.38 9.72 -5.34
C SER A 77 -6.84 10.59 -6.47
N ARG A 78 -5.62 11.09 -6.27
CA ARG A 78 -4.84 11.79 -7.29
C ARG A 78 -3.56 10.99 -7.52
N VAL A 79 -3.28 10.61 -8.76
CA VAL A 79 -2.07 9.87 -9.15
C VAL A 79 -1.13 10.82 -9.88
N ARG A 80 0.16 10.80 -9.49
CA ARG A 80 1.25 11.54 -10.12
C ARG A 80 2.41 10.59 -10.42
N GLY A 81 3.22 10.87 -11.44
CA GLY A 81 4.36 10.01 -11.83
C GLY A 81 3.92 8.61 -12.25
N ALA A 82 2.79 8.48 -12.97
CA ALA A 82 2.17 7.21 -13.33
C ALA A 82 3.07 6.32 -14.19
N GLU A 83 3.99 6.89 -14.93
CA GLU A 83 4.98 6.21 -15.76
C GLU A 83 5.94 5.34 -14.95
N LEU A 84 6.24 5.73 -13.70
CA LEU A 84 7.15 4.99 -12.82
C LEU A 84 6.53 3.66 -12.37
N PHE A 85 5.20 3.58 -12.28
CA PHE A 85 4.51 2.35 -11.90
C PHE A 85 4.52 1.27 -13.00
N ARG A 86 4.96 1.60 -14.24
CA ARG A 86 5.07 0.62 -15.33
C ARG A 86 6.35 -0.21 -15.28
N ARG A 87 7.26 0.08 -14.37
CA ARG A 87 8.51 -0.66 -14.22
C ARG A 87 8.27 -2.11 -13.83
N LYS A 88 9.17 -2.99 -14.26
CA LYS A 88 9.18 -4.42 -13.94
C LYS A 88 10.51 -4.81 -13.31
N GLY A 89 10.50 -5.84 -12.48
CA GLY A 89 11.69 -6.33 -11.80
C GLY A 89 12.30 -5.31 -10.84
N ALA A 90 11.48 -4.43 -10.27
CA ALA A 90 11.91 -3.34 -9.39
C ALA A 90 11.40 -3.51 -7.96
N VAL A 91 12.13 -2.96 -7.00
CA VAL A 91 11.70 -2.84 -5.61
C VAL A 91 11.02 -1.50 -5.43
N PHE A 92 9.72 -1.52 -5.16
CA PHE A 92 8.93 -0.33 -4.82
C PHE A 92 8.99 -0.09 -3.31
N VAL A 93 9.38 1.10 -2.91
CA VAL A 93 9.42 1.51 -1.50
C VAL A 93 8.46 2.66 -1.26
N CYS A 94 7.61 2.51 -0.25
CA CYS A 94 6.54 3.44 0.06
C CYS A 94 6.51 3.76 1.55
N ASN A 95 6.15 5.00 1.92
CA ASN A 95 5.79 5.34 3.30
C ASN A 95 4.52 4.60 3.73
N HIS A 96 4.33 4.44 5.04
CA HIS A 96 3.17 3.73 5.58
C HIS A 96 2.43 4.57 6.62
N GLY A 97 1.42 5.30 6.19
CA GLY A 97 0.58 6.14 7.05
C GLY A 97 -0.77 5.52 7.41
N THR A 98 -1.39 4.78 6.48
CA THR A 98 -2.75 4.25 6.64
C THR A 98 -2.83 2.76 6.27
N LEU A 99 -3.92 2.09 6.67
CA LEU A 99 -4.18 0.70 6.28
C LEU A 99 -4.45 0.55 4.77
N LEU A 100 -4.85 1.63 4.10
CA LEU A 100 -5.20 1.61 2.68
C LEU A 100 -4.00 1.80 1.75
N ASP A 101 -2.83 2.20 2.25
CA ASP A 101 -1.65 2.45 1.42
C ASP A 101 -1.27 1.26 0.53
N PRO A 102 -1.27 0.00 1.03
CA PRO A 102 -1.02 -1.16 0.18
C PRO A 102 -2.04 -1.31 -0.96
N MET A 103 -3.31 -0.98 -0.72
CA MET A 103 -4.37 -1.08 -1.73
C MET A 103 -4.16 -0.07 -2.85
N TYR A 104 -3.80 1.18 -2.51
CA TYR A 104 -3.46 2.21 -3.49
C TYR A 104 -2.20 1.84 -4.29
N ALA A 105 -1.17 1.33 -3.63
CA ALA A 105 0.06 0.92 -4.29
C ALA A 105 -0.19 -0.25 -5.25
N LEU A 106 -0.87 -1.31 -4.80
CA LEU A 106 -1.19 -2.48 -5.62
C LEU A 106 -2.17 -2.19 -6.76
N ALA A 107 -2.99 -1.14 -6.65
CA ALA A 107 -3.83 -0.68 -7.75
C ALA A 107 -3.02 -0.20 -8.96
N LEU A 108 -1.77 0.22 -8.74
CA LEU A 108 -0.92 0.84 -9.76
C LEU A 108 0.24 -0.05 -10.19
N ILE A 109 0.88 -0.77 -9.26
CA ILE A 109 2.06 -1.58 -9.52
C ILE A 109 1.65 -2.94 -10.11
N PRO A 110 2.10 -3.30 -11.32
CA PRO A 110 1.82 -4.61 -11.90
C PRO A 110 2.66 -5.70 -11.23
N ASP A 111 2.11 -6.90 -11.13
CA ASP A 111 2.76 -8.13 -10.68
C ASP A 111 3.63 -7.95 -9.43
N ALA A 112 3.06 -7.29 -8.40
CA ALA A 112 3.78 -6.97 -7.19
C ALA A 112 3.54 -8.00 -6.08
N GLY A 113 4.61 -8.63 -5.61
CA GLY A 113 4.64 -9.28 -4.30
C GLY A 113 4.68 -8.24 -3.18
N VAL A 114 4.13 -8.58 -2.02
CA VAL A 114 4.10 -7.67 -0.84
C VAL A 114 4.56 -8.40 0.40
N LEU A 115 5.34 -7.70 1.22
CA LEU A 115 5.71 -8.18 2.55
C LEU A 115 4.62 -7.76 3.56
N LEU A 116 4.03 -8.72 4.26
CA LEU A 116 2.99 -8.48 5.25
C LEU A 116 3.19 -9.30 6.54
N LYS A 117 2.64 -8.80 7.65
CA LYS A 117 2.70 -9.52 8.93
C LYS A 117 1.71 -10.69 8.92
N ASN A 118 2.12 -11.87 9.40
CA ASN A 118 1.36 -13.11 9.44
C ASN A 118 -0.03 -12.98 10.11
N LYS A 119 -0.19 -12.06 11.08
CA LYS A 119 -1.48 -11.82 11.72
C LYS A 119 -2.59 -11.42 10.75
N TYR A 120 -2.25 -10.84 9.61
CA TYR A 120 -3.23 -10.45 8.60
C TYR A 120 -3.66 -11.64 7.74
N GLY A 121 -2.83 -12.66 7.57
CA GLY A 121 -3.16 -13.90 6.86
C GLY A 121 -4.27 -14.72 7.54
N LYS A 122 -4.63 -14.40 8.80
CA LYS A 122 -5.78 -15.00 9.50
C LYS A 122 -7.13 -14.47 9.02
N ILE A 123 -7.14 -13.35 8.28
CA ILE A 123 -8.36 -12.80 7.67
C ILE A 123 -8.59 -13.53 6.35
N LEU A 124 -9.74 -14.18 6.17
CA LEU A 124 -10.05 -15.06 5.04
C LEU A 124 -9.72 -14.43 3.67
N ALA A 125 -10.09 -13.17 3.45
CA ALA A 125 -9.79 -12.47 2.19
C ALA A 125 -8.28 -12.29 1.98
N ILE A 126 -7.53 -11.95 3.03
CA ILE A 126 -6.07 -11.78 2.96
C ILE A 126 -5.39 -13.14 2.82
N TRP A 127 -5.88 -14.17 3.52
CA TRP A 127 -5.40 -15.55 3.37
C TRP A 127 -5.51 -16.01 1.91
N TYR A 128 -6.64 -15.75 1.26
CA TYR A 128 -6.82 -16.06 -0.17
C TYR A 128 -5.78 -15.34 -1.04
N LEU A 129 -5.56 -14.05 -0.78
CA LEU A 129 -4.55 -13.26 -1.49
C LEU A 129 -3.14 -13.85 -1.26
N VAL A 130 -2.78 -14.20 -0.02
CA VAL A 130 -1.47 -14.81 0.30
C VAL A 130 -1.27 -16.13 -0.44
N LYS A 131 -2.32 -16.95 -0.59
CA LYS A 131 -2.23 -18.24 -1.29
C LYS A 131 -2.18 -18.13 -2.81
N CYS A 132 -2.79 -17.08 -3.36
CA CYS A 132 -2.92 -16.91 -4.81
C CYS A 132 -1.91 -15.93 -5.42
N PHE A 133 -1.25 -15.12 -4.58
CA PHE A 133 -0.28 -14.11 -4.99
C PHE A 133 1.10 -14.39 -4.38
N ASP A 134 2.09 -13.66 -4.86
CA ASP A 134 3.46 -13.71 -4.34
C ASP A 134 3.65 -12.87 -3.08
N PHE A 135 2.66 -12.89 -2.18
CA PHE A 135 2.78 -12.23 -0.88
C PHE A 135 3.63 -13.06 0.06
N ILE A 136 4.48 -12.40 0.83
CA ILE A 136 5.39 -13.03 1.78
C ILE A 136 4.96 -12.64 3.19
N GLU A 137 4.59 -13.63 3.99
CA GLU A 137 4.22 -13.41 5.40
C GLU A 137 5.45 -13.43 6.30
N ILE A 138 5.46 -12.55 7.30
CA ILE A 138 6.49 -12.46 8.34
C ILE A 138 5.89 -12.42 9.75
N GLY A 139 6.54 -13.12 10.69
CA GLY A 139 6.05 -13.34 12.04
C GLY A 139 6.87 -12.69 13.19
N TRP A 140 7.72 -11.74 12.94
CA TRP A 140 8.78 -11.21 13.84
C TRP A 140 8.38 -10.82 15.27
N ALA A 141 7.15 -10.99 15.70
CA ALA A 141 6.68 -10.40 16.96
C ALA A 141 7.08 -11.17 18.25
N SER A 142 7.63 -12.40 18.16
CA SER A 142 7.90 -13.23 19.34
C SER A 142 9.01 -14.28 19.14
N ALA A 143 9.91 -14.08 18.18
CA ALA A 143 10.87 -15.08 17.76
C ALA A 143 12.26 -14.89 18.39
N SER A 144 12.96 -15.99 18.65
CA SER A 144 14.39 -15.98 19.00
C SER A 144 15.21 -15.38 17.84
N ASP A 145 16.41 -14.85 18.12
CA ASP A 145 17.30 -14.29 17.09
C ASP A 145 17.60 -15.26 15.94
N ALA A 146 17.63 -16.56 16.21
CA ALA A 146 17.82 -17.58 15.20
C ALA A 146 16.63 -17.71 14.25
N SER A 147 15.39 -17.66 14.77
CA SER A 147 14.18 -17.74 13.95
C SER A 147 13.97 -16.45 13.12
N VAL A 148 14.33 -15.30 13.68
CA VAL A 148 14.32 -14.02 12.93
C VAL A 148 15.28 -14.06 11.75
N ARG A 149 16.51 -14.59 11.95
CA ARG A 149 17.49 -14.74 10.87
C ARG A 149 17.02 -15.70 9.79
N ALA A 150 16.44 -16.84 10.15
CA ALA A 150 15.89 -17.81 9.20
C ALA A 150 14.75 -17.21 8.39
N GLU A 151 13.84 -16.46 9.04
CA GLU A 151 12.73 -15.79 8.38
C GLU A 151 13.21 -14.68 7.42
N LEU A 152 14.21 -13.89 7.83
CA LEU A 152 14.86 -12.90 6.97
C LEU A 152 15.49 -13.54 5.73
N SER A 153 16.21 -14.64 5.90
CA SER A 153 16.81 -15.38 4.78
C SER A 153 15.73 -15.89 3.82
N TYR A 154 14.63 -16.43 4.33
CA TYR A 154 13.49 -16.86 3.52
C TYR A 154 12.88 -15.70 2.72
N VAL A 155 12.63 -14.56 3.38
CA VAL A 155 12.10 -13.35 2.73
C VAL A 155 13.03 -12.88 1.60
N LEU A 156 14.33 -12.81 1.87
CA LEU A 156 15.32 -12.38 0.87
C LEU A 156 15.34 -13.34 -0.32
N GLU A 157 15.45 -14.63 -0.09
CA GLU A 157 15.50 -15.62 -1.18
C GLU A 157 14.22 -15.65 -2.00
N ARG A 158 13.06 -15.57 -1.35
CA ARG A 158 11.78 -15.52 -2.06
C ARG A 158 11.64 -14.25 -2.89
N SER A 159 12.01 -13.09 -2.34
CA SER A 159 11.98 -11.81 -3.04
C SER A 159 12.96 -11.77 -4.21
N LYS A 160 14.16 -12.34 -4.06
CA LYS A 160 15.14 -12.47 -5.14
C LYS A 160 14.60 -13.28 -6.32
N ARG A 161 13.88 -14.38 -6.06
CA ARG A 161 13.24 -15.19 -7.12
C ARG A 161 12.18 -14.36 -7.86
N LEU A 162 11.30 -13.66 -7.14
CA LEU A 162 10.26 -12.83 -7.76
C LEU A 162 10.85 -11.77 -8.68
N LEU A 163 11.90 -11.09 -8.22
CA LEU A 163 12.59 -10.08 -9.04
C LEU A 163 13.29 -10.70 -10.25
N ALA A 164 13.85 -11.91 -10.12
CA ALA A 164 14.45 -12.65 -11.24
C ALA A 164 13.42 -13.07 -12.30
N GLU A 165 12.17 -13.30 -11.90
CA GLU A 165 11.02 -13.58 -12.77
C GLU A 165 10.46 -12.28 -13.42
N GLY A 166 11.08 -11.12 -13.19
CA GLY A 166 10.62 -9.82 -13.69
C GLY A 166 9.42 -9.25 -12.94
N LYS A 167 9.03 -9.84 -11.81
CA LYS A 167 7.98 -9.32 -10.94
C LYS A 167 8.49 -8.18 -10.09
N ASN A 168 7.58 -7.34 -9.64
CA ASN A 168 7.88 -6.24 -8.71
C ASN A 168 7.75 -6.70 -7.26
N TYR A 169 8.36 -5.94 -6.35
CA TYR A 169 8.25 -6.19 -4.93
C TYR A 169 7.98 -4.90 -4.16
N LEU A 170 6.83 -4.82 -3.49
CA LEU A 170 6.41 -3.66 -2.69
C LEU A 170 6.76 -3.86 -1.22
N ILE A 171 7.51 -2.92 -0.67
CA ILE A 171 7.90 -2.90 0.73
C ILE A 171 7.58 -1.55 1.36
N PHE A 172 7.07 -1.60 2.59
CA PHE A 172 6.93 -0.45 3.48
C PHE A 172 8.09 -0.49 4.48
N PRO A 173 9.21 0.24 4.21
CA PRO A 173 10.45 0.04 4.96
C PRO A 173 10.39 0.51 6.41
N GLU A 174 9.38 1.30 6.78
CA GLU A 174 9.10 1.66 8.17
C GLU A 174 8.70 0.43 9.03
N GLY A 175 8.24 -0.67 8.41
CA GLY A 175 7.81 -1.90 9.10
C GLY A 175 6.56 -1.76 9.96
N SER A 176 6.02 -0.55 10.10
CA SER A 176 4.75 -0.27 10.79
C SER A 176 4.18 1.06 10.32
N ARG A 177 2.86 1.23 10.48
CA ARG A 177 2.22 2.51 10.17
C ARG A 177 2.75 3.63 11.08
N SER A 178 3.03 4.79 10.47
CA SER A 178 3.42 5.99 11.20
C SER A 178 2.33 6.41 12.19
N LYS A 179 2.71 6.84 13.39
CA LYS A 179 1.80 7.41 14.38
C LYS A 179 1.57 8.91 14.13
N SER A 180 2.66 9.65 13.87
CA SER A 180 2.62 11.10 13.67
C SER A 180 2.23 11.51 12.25
N GLY A 181 2.10 10.53 11.34
CA GLY A 181 1.96 10.75 9.91
C GLY A 181 3.25 11.22 9.24
N ARG A 182 4.34 11.48 9.95
CA ARG A 182 5.66 11.72 9.36
C ARG A 182 6.28 10.40 8.92
N VAL A 183 7.12 10.45 7.91
CA VAL A 183 7.88 9.29 7.47
C VAL A 183 8.86 8.91 8.58
N GLY A 184 8.79 7.66 9.02
CA GLY A 184 9.66 7.10 10.05
C GLY A 184 11.01 6.65 9.50
N GLU A 185 11.81 6.04 10.38
CA GLU A 185 13.09 5.45 10.00
C GLU A 185 12.88 4.23 9.09
N PHE A 186 13.68 4.12 8.04
CA PHE A 186 13.63 3.03 7.07
C PHE A 186 14.56 1.88 7.48
N LYS A 187 14.03 0.67 7.45
CA LYS A 187 14.81 -0.57 7.59
C LYS A 187 15.49 -0.91 6.28
N SER A 188 16.71 -1.41 6.36
CA SER A 188 17.59 -1.64 5.19
C SER A 188 17.21 -2.84 4.30
N LEU A 189 16.26 -3.71 4.71
CA LEU A 189 15.94 -4.96 4.01
C LEU A 189 15.64 -4.77 2.51
N ALA A 190 14.77 -3.81 2.17
CA ALA A 190 14.40 -3.50 0.78
C ALA A 190 15.62 -3.09 -0.06
N PHE A 191 16.50 -2.31 0.55
CA PHE A 191 17.66 -1.73 -0.11
C PHE A 191 18.82 -2.72 -0.24
N LYS A 192 19.00 -3.62 0.73
CA LYS A 192 19.92 -4.76 0.63
C LYS A 192 19.49 -5.68 -0.51
N LEU A 193 18.19 -6.02 -0.59
CA LEU A 193 17.64 -6.82 -1.68
C LEU A 193 17.91 -6.17 -3.05
N ALA A 194 17.62 -4.88 -3.20
CA ALA A 194 17.84 -4.16 -4.44
C ALA A 194 19.32 -4.07 -4.82
N TYR A 195 20.18 -3.81 -3.83
CA TYR A 195 21.62 -3.70 -4.01
C TYR A 195 22.25 -5.02 -4.44
N GLU A 196 21.91 -6.13 -3.77
CA GLU A 196 22.38 -7.47 -4.10
C GLU A 196 21.91 -7.96 -5.48
N ARG A 197 20.72 -7.53 -5.90
CA ARG A 197 20.14 -7.91 -7.20
C ARG A 197 20.49 -6.95 -8.34
N GLY A 198 21.06 -5.80 -8.03
CA GLY A 198 21.31 -4.74 -9.01
C GLY A 198 20.02 -4.19 -9.66
N CYS A 199 18.87 -4.32 -8.98
CA CYS A 199 17.59 -3.87 -9.52
C CYS A 199 17.20 -2.47 -9.02
N ASP A 200 16.43 -1.74 -9.83
CA ASP A 200 15.99 -0.39 -9.52
C ASP A 200 15.15 -0.34 -8.23
N VAL A 201 15.33 0.72 -7.42
CA VAL A 201 14.42 1.09 -6.36
C VAL A 201 13.52 2.21 -6.84
N VAL A 202 12.22 1.99 -6.88
CA VAL A 202 11.22 3.01 -7.20
C VAL A 202 10.69 3.60 -5.92
N ALA A 203 11.04 4.86 -5.65
CA ALA A 203 10.50 5.61 -4.53
C ALA A 203 9.09 6.11 -4.87
N MET A 204 8.14 5.84 -3.99
CA MET A 204 6.75 6.30 -4.11
C MET A 204 6.20 6.72 -2.76
N CYS A 205 5.11 7.47 -2.76
CA CYS A 205 4.39 7.79 -1.54
C CYS A 205 2.87 7.70 -1.70
N VAL A 206 2.20 7.43 -0.57
CA VAL A 206 0.75 7.55 -0.40
C VAL A 206 0.50 8.52 0.74
N VAL A 207 -0.20 9.62 0.46
CA VAL A 207 -0.46 10.68 1.42
C VAL A 207 -1.95 10.95 1.50
N ALA A 208 -2.54 10.69 2.67
CA ALA A 208 -3.91 11.05 3.00
C ALA A 208 -3.92 12.40 3.75
N ASP A 209 -4.94 13.23 3.52
CA ASP A 209 -5.18 14.49 4.24
C ASP A 209 -6.01 14.31 5.51
N SER A 210 -6.57 13.14 5.72
CA SER A 210 -7.29 12.74 6.92
C SER A 210 -6.75 11.41 7.43
N PRO A 211 -6.67 11.18 8.74
CA PRO A 211 -6.10 9.97 9.33
C PRO A 211 -7.04 8.75 9.22
N PHE A 212 -7.54 8.45 8.03
CA PHE A 212 -8.41 7.30 7.80
C PHE A 212 -7.62 5.99 7.97
N PHE A 213 -8.03 5.15 8.92
CA PHE A 213 -7.31 3.93 9.30
C PHE A 213 -5.83 4.15 9.66
N SER A 214 -5.49 5.33 10.20
CA SER A 214 -4.18 5.56 10.82
C SER A 214 -4.07 4.80 12.14
N LYS A 215 -2.84 4.70 12.69
CA LYS A 215 -2.59 3.95 13.93
C LYS A 215 -3.23 4.61 15.16
N ASP A 216 -3.36 5.93 15.15
CA ASP A 216 -3.86 6.73 16.28
C ASP A 216 -5.34 7.16 16.10
N GLN A 217 -6.01 6.66 15.06
CA GLN A 217 -7.42 6.94 14.88
C GLN A 217 -8.24 6.31 16.00
N LYS A 218 -8.90 7.15 16.79
CA LYS A 218 -9.88 6.73 17.77
C LYS A 218 -11.23 6.51 17.07
N GLY A 219 -11.70 5.25 17.04
CA GLY A 219 -12.96 4.89 16.40
C GLY A 219 -12.80 4.37 14.97
N LEU A 220 -13.85 3.72 14.48
CA LEU A 220 -13.88 3.05 13.17
C LEU A 220 -14.07 4.03 12.01
N LEU A 221 -14.59 5.23 12.28
CA LEU A 221 -15.04 6.18 11.30
C LEU A 221 -14.12 7.41 11.24
N PRO A 222 -13.68 7.84 10.04
CA PRO A 222 -12.93 9.06 9.90
C PRO A 222 -13.85 10.27 10.13
N PRO A 223 -13.30 11.39 10.60
CA PRO A 223 -14.10 12.61 10.84
C PRO A 223 -14.62 13.25 9.56
N ARG A 224 -13.98 12.99 8.42
CA ARG A 224 -14.33 13.52 7.09
C ARG A 224 -13.82 12.62 5.99
N MET A 225 -14.30 12.84 4.76
CA MET A 225 -13.77 12.21 3.55
C MET A 225 -12.28 12.51 3.41
N ALA A 226 -11.46 11.47 3.20
CA ALA A 226 -10.03 11.63 2.98
C ALA A 226 -9.74 11.80 1.49
N SER A 227 -8.80 12.70 1.15
CA SER A 227 -8.23 12.80 -0.19
C SER A 227 -6.86 12.13 -0.19
N TYR A 228 -6.67 11.18 -1.10
CA TYR A 228 -5.40 10.47 -1.24
C TYR A 228 -4.60 11.01 -2.43
N THR A 229 -3.31 11.18 -2.24
CA THR A 229 -2.35 11.42 -3.32
C THR A 229 -1.40 10.23 -3.35
N VAL A 230 -1.30 9.59 -4.52
CA VAL A 230 -0.34 8.50 -4.78
C VAL A 230 0.65 9.00 -5.81
N GLU A 231 1.91 9.01 -5.49
CA GLU A 231 2.93 9.57 -6.36
C GLU A 231 4.14 8.65 -6.51
N GLY A 232 4.50 8.34 -7.76
CA GLY A 232 5.83 7.84 -8.11
C GLY A 232 6.79 9.03 -8.12
N ILE A 233 7.80 9.00 -7.24
CA ILE A 233 8.67 10.15 -6.98
C ILE A 233 9.91 10.10 -7.87
N GLY A 234 10.53 8.91 -7.98
CA GLY A 234 11.75 8.74 -8.75
C GLY A 234 12.32 7.34 -8.66
N VAL A 235 13.38 7.12 -9.41
CA VAL A 235 14.10 5.85 -9.46
C VAL A 235 15.52 6.07 -8.93
N LEU A 236 15.93 5.19 -8.01
CA LEU A 236 17.28 5.13 -7.48
C LEU A 236 17.93 3.84 -8.00
N LYS A 237 19.06 3.97 -8.69
CA LYS A 237 19.83 2.82 -9.16
C LYS A 237 20.85 2.44 -8.09
N PRO A 238 20.96 1.17 -7.70
CA PRO A 238 21.95 0.74 -6.69
C PRO A 238 23.39 1.11 -7.06
N SER A 239 23.73 1.12 -8.35
CA SER A 239 25.05 1.50 -8.87
C SER A 239 25.48 2.93 -8.51
N ASP A 240 24.52 3.82 -8.26
CA ASP A 240 24.79 5.24 -7.98
C ASP A 240 25.14 5.46 -6.48
N TYR A 241 25.13 4.39 -5.67
CA TYR A 241 25.33 4.46 -4.22
C TYR A 241 26.44 3.51 -3.79
N ARG A 242 27.24 3.93 -2.80
CA ARG A 242 28.37 3.14 -2.28
C ARG A 242 27.96 1.84 -1.59
N ASN A 243 26.74 1.76 -1.06
CA ASN A 243 26.19 0.60 -0.36
C ASN A 243 24.67 0.73 -0.18
N ALA A 244 24.05 -0.34 0.32
CA ALA A 244 22.60 -0.39 0.57
C ALA A 244 22.11 0.64 1.61
N ASP A 245 22.92 1.00 2.59
CA ASP A 245 22.55 1.98 3.63
C ASP A 245 22.52 3.41 3.06
N ALA A 246 23.45 3.74 2.16
CA ALA A 246 23.43 5.02 1.43
C ALA A 246 22.20 5.12 0.52
N LEU A 247 21.84 4.04 -0.18
CA LEU A 247 20.62 3.93 -0.98
C LEU A 247 19.37 4.10 -0.12
N CYS A 248 19.33 3.44 1.06
CA CYS A 248 18.24 3.55 2.03
C CYS A 248 18.05 5.00 2.50
N ALA A 249 19.13 5.65 2.92
CA ALA A 249 19.10 7.03 3.39
C ALA A 249 18.65 8.01 2.28
N ALA A 250 19.06 7.78 1.04
CA ALA A 250 18.64 8.60 -0.11
C ALA A 250 17.14 8.45 -0.37
N ALA A 251 16.62 7.21 -0.41
CA ALA A 251 15.21 6.94 -0.60
C ALA A 251 14.35 7.53 0.53
N GLN A 252 14.78 7.38 1.79
CA GLN A 252 14.09 7.96 2.94
C GLN A 252 13.99 9.48 2.85
N ARG A 253 15.10 10.17 2.54
CA ARG A 253 15.09 11.64 2.35
C ARG A 253 14.17 12.06 1.22
N MET A 254 14.24 11.37 0.09
CA MET A 254 13.39 11.66 -1.09
C MET A 254 11.91 11.54 -0.75
N ILE A 255 11.50 10.43 -0.12
CA ILE A 255 10.11 10.18 0.25
C ILE A 255 9.66 11.15 1.36
N ALA A 256 10.48 11.36 2.39
CA ALA A 256 10.14 12.25 3.49
C ALA A 256 9.94 13.70 3.03
N LYS A 257 10.82 14.21 2.16
CA LYS A 257 10.69 15.53 1.54
C LYS A 257 9.37 15.64 0.78
N ARG A 258 9.09 14.67 -0.12
CA ARG A 258 7.90 14.73 -0.95
C ARG A 258 6.60 14.60 -0.16
N VAL A 259 6.56 13.74 0.84
CA VAL A 259 5.41 13.62 1.76
C VAL A 259 5.14 14.95 2.48
N ALA A 260 6.18 15.65 2.95
CA ALA A 260 6.04 16.95 3.59
C ALA A 260 5.48 18.02 2.62
N GLU A 261 5.97 18.06 1.39
CA GLU A 261 5.49 18.97 0.34
C GLU A 261 4.00 18.75 0.03
N ILE A 262 3.59 17.49 -0.22
CA ILE A 262 2.18 17.15 -0.51
C ILE A 262 1.27 17.53 0.67
N ARG A 263 1.73 17.39 1.89
CA ARG A 263 0.96 17.80 3.08
C ARG A 263 0.80 19.30 3.16
N ALA A 264 1.85 20.06 2.87
CA ALA A 264 1.79 21.52 2.80
C ALA A 264 0.81 21.96 1.69
N GLU A 265 0.89 21.37 0.48
CA GLU A 265 -0.06 21.62 -0.62
C GLU A 265 -1.52 21.43 -0.16
N LYS A 266 -1.79 20.32 0.55
CA LYS A 266 -3.15 19.98 1.04
C LYS A 266 -3.62 20.92 2.14
N SER A 267 -2.73 21.36 3.03
CA SER A 267 -3.06 22.30 4.10
C SER A 267 -3.42 23.68 3.55
N CYS A 268 -2.68 24.17 2.57
CA CYS A 268 -2.97 25.43 1.89
C CYS A 268 -4.33 25.37 1.17
N ALA A 269 -4.62 24.27 0.46
CA ALA A 269 -5.89 24.09 -0.23
C ALA A 269 -7.10 24.03 0.72
N ALA A 270 -6.93 23.49 1.92
CA ALA A 270 -7.98 23.44 2.94
C ALA A 270 -8.25 24.82 3.57
N GLY A 271 -7.23 25.68 3.69
CA GLY A 271 -7.35 27.05 4.21
C GLY A 271 -7.99 28.03 3.22
N SER A 272 -7.87 27.81 1.90
CA SER A 272 -8.45 28.68 0.87
C SER A 272 -9.90 28.38 0.53
N GLY A 273 -10.45 27.24 0.92
CA GLY A 273 -11.85 26.86 0.70
C GLY A 273 -12.83 27.27 1.80
N GLY A 274 -12.38 27.99 2.82
CA GLY A 274 -13.17 28.45 3.98
C GLY A 274 -13.52 29.94 3.98
N ARG A 275 -13.44 30.63 2.83
CA ARG A 275 -13.91 32.01 2.71
C ARG A 275 -15.16 32.07 1.86
#